data_db41913adf571503d7e156eeb3e9004f
#
_entry.id   db41913adf571503d7e156eeb3e9004f
#
_cell.length_a   1.000
_cell.length_b   1.000
_cell.length_c   1.000
_cell.angle_alpha   90.00
_cell.angle_beta   90.00
_cell.angle_gamma   90.00
#
_symmetry.space_group_name_H-M   'P 1'
#
loop_
_entity.id
_entity.type
_entity.pdbx_description
1 polymer ?
#
loop_
_entity_poly.entity_id
_entity_poly.type
_entity_poly.pdbx_seq_one_letter_code
_entity_poly.pdbx_strand_id
1 'polypeptide(L)'
;MKLIKLIFFLSLFFQTISLADTNIEFENWKKNFKKIALKNNISESTFDLVMSNTKFLPNVIKYDRYQPEFYEDTKTYISKRTSDKKVKIGKQLYIDNLSLINSVENEFNIEKELLLSLMGIETNFGTYVGKMDILSSLATLSFDKRRSEFFTKELLILLNLIEKKQINYKTLYGSWAGAFGYFQFMPSTMKNYATDYDKNGSINLKSNPDAYASASNYLKKIGWKSN
;
A
#
# COMPACT_ATOMS: atom_id res chain seq x y z
N MET A 1 -34.62 8.75 -47.42
CA MET A 1 -34.26 9.59 -46.26
C MET A 1 -34.84 9.15 -44.91
N LYS A 2 -35.75 8.19 -44.84
CA LYS A 2 -36.30 7.70 -43.52
C LYS A 2 -35.53 6.52 -42.93
N LEU A 3 -34.72 5.78 -43.68
CA LEU A 3 -33.98 4.61 -43.21
C LEU A 3 -32.69 4.98 -42.44
N ILE A 4 -32.08 6.13 -42.77
CA ILE A 4 -30.83 6.58 -42.11
C ILE A 4 -31.07 7.09 -40.67
N LYS A 5 -32.27 7.60 -40.36
CA LYS A 5 -32.60 8.05 -38.99
C LYS A 5 -32.87 6.91 -38.02
N LEU A 6 -33.18 5.71 -38.49
CA LEU A 6 -33.42 4.55 -37.63
C LEU A 6 -32.13 3.88 -37.18
N ILE A 7 -31.07 3.94 -37.97
CA ILE A 7 -29.76 3.35 -37.61
C ILE A 7 -29.03 4.19 -36.59
N PHE A 8 -29.27 5.52 -36.52
CA PHE A 8 -28.63 6.39 -35.56
C PHE A 8 -29.24 6.28 -34.13
N PHE A 9 -30.41 5.68 -33.98
CA PHE A 9 -31.07 5.47 -32.68
C PHE A 9 -30.73 4.12 -32.05
N LEU A 10 -30.17 3.18 -32.83
CA LEU A 10 -29.78 1.84 -32.32
C LEU A 10 -28.35 1.77 -31.82
N SER A 11 -27.51 2.80 -32.03
CA SER A 11 -26.10 2.83 -31.59
C SER A 11 -25.86 3.47 -30.24
N LEU A 12 -26.92 3.88 -29.52
CA LEU A 12 -26.84 4.53 -28.18
C LEU A 12 -27.13 3.60 -27.02
N PHE A 13 -27.28 2.29 -27.23
CA PHE A 13 -27.28 1.29 -26.17
C PHE A 13 -25.88 0.69 -25.95
N PHE A 14 -24.85 1.51 -25.87
CA PHE A 14 -23.68 1.14 -25.09
C PHE A 14 -24.09 1.27 -23.62
N GLN A 15 -24.30 0.14 -22.98
CA GLN A 15 -24.56 0.04 -21.54
C GLN A 15 -23.44 0.78 -20.81
N THR A 16 -23.71 2.00 -20.40
CA THR A 16 -22.98 2.61 -19.30
C THR A 16 -23.32 1.78 -18.08
N ILE A 17 -22.45 0.83 -17.71
CA ILE A 17 -22.59 0.19 -16.40
C ILE A 17 -22.65 1.32 -15.40
N SER A 18 -23.80 1.47 -14.75
CA SER A 18 -24.01 2.51 -13.75
C SER A 18 -23.06 2.27 -12.59
N LEU A 19 -22.54 3.33 -11.99
CA LEU A 19 -21.74 3.23 -10.76
C LEU A 19 -22.52 2.48 -9.65
N ALA A 20 -23.85 2.58 -9.68
CA ALA A 20 -24.73 1.85 -8.78
C ALA A 20 -24.66 0.34 -9.01
N ASP A 21 -24.63 -0.13 -10.27
CA ASP A 21 -24.53 -1.56 -10.58
C ASP A 21 -23.19 -2.13 -10.13
N THR A 22 -22.09 -1.38 -10.34
CA THR A 22 -20.75 -1.79 -9.88
C THR A 22 -20.69 -1.88 -8.35
N ASN A 23 -21.34 -0.99 -7.61
CA ASN A 23 -21.41 -1.08 -6.15
C ASN A 23 -22.17 -2.33 -5.68
N ILE A 24 -23.25 -2.71 -6.34
CA ILE A 24 -24.00 -3.94 -6.04
C ILE A 24 -23.12 -5.17 -6.32
N GLU A 25 -22.40 -5.18 -7.44
CA GLU A 25 -21.47 -6.26 -7.77
C GLU A 25 -20.32 -6.37 -6.74
N PHE A 26 -19.79 -5.25 -6.28
CA PHE A 26 -18.78 -5.21 -5.23
C PHE A 26 -19.29 -5.75 -3.90
N GLU A 27 -20.51 -5.41 -3.49
CA GLU A 27 -21.14 -5.96 -2.29
C GLU A 27 -21.35 -7.48 -2.41
N ASN A 28 -21.77 -7.97 -3.58
CA ASN A 28 -21.90 -9.41 -3.83
C ASN A 28 -20.53 -10.12 -3.82
N TRP A 29 -19.50 -9.48 -4.36
CA TRP A 29 -18.12 -9.96 -4.26
C TRP A 29 -17.66 -10.07 -2.81
N LYS A 30 -17.92 -9.07 -1.95
CA LYS A 30 -17.58 -9.13 -0.51
C LYS A 30 -18.21 -10.33 0.19
N LYS A 31 -19.49 -10.63 -0.11
CA LYS A 31 -20.17 -11.83 0.44
C LYS A 31 -19.47 -13.15 0.03
N ASN A 32 -19.00 -13.24 -1.21
CA ASN A 32 -18.27 -14.40 -1.68
C ASN A 32 -16.84 -14.45 -1.11
N PHE A 33 -16.18 -13.30 -1.00
CA PHE A 33 -14.86 -13.17 -0.40
C PHE A 33 -14.88 -13.54 1.09
N LYS A 34 -15.96 -13.29 1.81
CA LYS A 34 -16.14 -13.75 3.21
C LYS A 34 -15.89 -15.23 3.36
N LYS A 35 -16.43 -16.07 2.44
CA LYS A 35 -16.21 -17.53 2.46
C LYS A 35 -14.74 -17.90 2.31
N ILE A 36 -13.99 -17.11 1.51
CA ILE A 36 -12.55 -17.32 1.32
C ILE A 36 -11.80 -16.91 2.60
N ALA A 37 -12.15 -15.76 3.18
CA ALA A 37 -11.52 -15.26 4.40
C ALA A 37 -11.68 -16.24 5.58
N LEU A 38 -12.90 -16.77 5.80
CA LEU A 38 -13.16 -17.78 6.83
C LEU A 38 -12.30 -19.03 6.66
N LYS A 39 -12.13 -19.52 5.41
CA LYS A 39 -11.24 -20.66 5.10
C LYS A 39 -9.76 -20.35 5.35
N ASN A 40 -9.39 -19.07 5.44
CA ASN A 40 -8.02 -18.60 5.72
C ASN A 40 -7.83 -18.18 7.19
N ASN A 41 -8.62 -18.74 8.12
CA ASN A 41 -8.53 -18.53 9.57
C ASN A 41 -8.79 -17.07 10.01
N ILE A 42 -9.63 -16.35 9.28
CA ILE A 42 -10.14 -15.04 9.69
C ILE A 42 -11.52 -15.27 10.29
N SER A 43 -11.75 -14.83 11.52
CA SER A 43 -13.05 -14.99 12.18
C SER A 43 -14.13 -14.17 11.49
N GLU A 44 -15.38 -14.62 11.60
CA GLU A 44 -16.53 -13.90 11.07
C GLU A 44 -16.63 -12.50 11.71
N SER A 45 -16.39 -12.41 13.00
CA SER A 45 -16.44 -11.15 13.75
C SER A 45 -15.39 -10.14 13.24
N THR A 46 -14.16 -10.58 12.99
CA THR A 46 -13.11 -9.71 12.42
C THR A 46 -13.47 -9.30 10.99
N PHE A 47 -13.92 -10.24 10.17
CA PHE A 47 -14.33 -9.92 8.81
C PHE A 47 -15.42 -8.88 8.77
N ASP A 48 -16.52 -9.08 9.52
CA ASP A 48 -17.65 -8.17 9.54
C ASP A 48 -17.28 -6.80 10.10
N LEU A 49 -16.47 -6.77 11.18
CA LEU A 49 -15.97 -5.52 11.76
C LEU A 49 -15.17 -4.69 10.77
N VAL A 50 -14.30 -5.34 10.00
CA VAL A 50 -13.31 -4.66 9.15
C VAL A 50 -13.87 -4.37 7.76
N MET A 51 -14.58 -5.36 7.16
CA MET A 51 -15.05 -5.27 5.77
C MET A 51 -16.41 -4.55 5.62
N SER A 52 -17.17 -4.36 6.70
CA SER A 52 -18.45 -3.62 6.65
C SER A 52 -18.31 -2.19 6.13
N ASN A 53 -17.19 -1.53 6.46
CA ASN A 53 -16.90 -0.15 6.08
C ASN A 53 -16.08 0.00 4.79
N THR A 54 -15.67 -1.10 4.17
CA THR A 54 -14.91 -1.04 2.90
C THR A 54 -15.81 -0.59 1.75
N LYS A 55 -15.28 0.31 0.93
CA LYS A 55 -15.97 0.94 -0.19
C LYS A 55 -15.29 0.59 -1.51
N PHE A 56 -16.07 0.52 -2.57
CA PHE A 56 -15.54 0.48 -3.93
C PHE A 56 -14.93 1.84 -4.28
N LEU A 57 -13.67 1.86 -4.70
CA LEU A 57 -12.90 3.07 -5.01
C LEU A 57 -12.52 3.10 -6.50
N PRO A 58 -13.36 3.65 -7.40
CA PRO A 58 -13.10 3.62 -8.86
C PRO A 58 -11.76 4.28 -9.24
N ASN A 59 -11.32 5.29 -8.49
CA ASN A 59 -10.05 5.96 -8.76
C ASN A 59 -8.84 5.04 -8.51
N VAL A 60 -8.94 4.06 -7.62
CA VAL A 60 -7.89 3.06 -7.39
C VAL A 60 -7.65 2.24 -8.66
N ILE A 61 -8.72 1.85 -9.36
CA ILE A 61 -8.62 1.16 -10.64
C ILE A 61 -7.96 2.03 -11.71
N LYS A 62 -8.28 3.34 -11.74
CA LYS A 62 -7.63 4.29 -12.67
C LYS A 62 -6.13 4.39 -12.39
N TYR A 63 -5.72 4.50 -11.13
CA TYR A 63 -4.30 4.55 -10.74
C TYR A 63 -3.58 3.24 -11.08
N ASP A 64 -4.22 2.08 -10.90
CA ASP A 64 -3.64 0.80 -11.28
C ASP A 64 -3.39 0.67 -12.79
N ARG A 65 -4.24 1.29 -13.61
CA ARG A 65 -4.10 1.25 -15.07
C ARG A 65 -3.19 2.33 -15.64
N TYR A 66 -3.00 3.41 -14.91
CA TYR A 66 -2.14 4.52 -15.31
C TYR A 66 -1.13 4.83 -14.21
N GLN A 67 0.11 4.44 -14.43
CA GLN A 67 1.23 4.66 -13.52
C GLN A 67 2.18 5.67 -14.18
N PRO A 68 2.20 6.93 -13.71
CA PRO A 68 2.96 8.02 -14.35
C PRO A 68 4.45 7.72 -14.51
N GLU A 69 5.03 6.94 -13.60
CA GLU A 69 6.45 6.55 -13.60
C GLU A 69 6.89 5.79 -14.86
N PHE A 70 5.98 5.16 -15.58
CA PHE A 70 6.29 4.51 -16.86
C PHE A 70 6.34 5.49 -18.04
N TYR A 71 5.92 6.74 -17.84
CA TYR A 71 5.85 7.78 -18.86
C TYR A 71 6.86 8.90 -18.62
N GLU A 72 7.55 8.90 -17.49
CA GLU A 72 8.55 9.91 -17.14
C GLU A 72 9.94 9.44 -17.61
N ASP A 73 10.71 10.32 -18.28
CA ASP A 73 12.08 10.01 -18.65
C ASP A 73 12.99 9.93 -17.41
N THR A 74 14.04 9.10 -17.49
CA THR A 74 14.94 8.80 -16.37
C THR A 74 15.60 10.05 -15.78
N LYS A 75 16.00 11.04 -16.61
CA LYS A 75 16.64 12.27 -16.12
C LYS A 75 15.69 13.10 -15.28
N THR A 76 14.45 13.28 -15.76
CA THR A 76 13.39 13.99 -15.04
C THR A 76 13.05 13.24 -13.75
N TYR A 77 12.90 11.91 -13.82
CA TYR A 77 12.66 11.06 -12.66
C TYR A 77 13.72 11.27 -11.56
N ILE A 78 14.99 11.16 -11.93
CA ILE A 78 16.10 11.32 -10.99
C ILE A 78 16.13 12.75 -10.43
N SER A 79 16.08 13.79 -11.28
CA SER A 79 16.18 15.19 -10.84
C SER A 79 15.10 15.59 -9.83
N LYS A 80 13.89 15.07 -9.99
CA LYS A 80 12.79 15.32 -9.04
C LYS A 80 13.01 14.65 -7.68
N ARG A 81 13.75 13.54 -7.65
CA ARG A 81 13.93 12.72 -6.44
C ARG A 81 15.25 12.96 -5.71
N THR A 82 16.21 13.62 -6.35
CA THR A 82 17.56 13.86 -5.80
C THR A 82 17.90 15.36 -5.69
N SER A 83 16.90 16.21 -5.48
CA SER A 83 17.12 17.65 -5.34
C SER A 83 17.92 18.00 -4.07
N ASP A 84 18.71 19.08 -4.10
CA ASP A 84 19.46 19.59 -2.95
C ASP A 84 18.59 19.80 -1.71
N LYS A 85 17.32 20.20 -1.91
CA LYS A 85 16.35 20.32 -0.83
C LYS A 85 16.13 18.97 -0.14
N LYS A 86 15.96 17.90 -0.90
CA LYS A 86 15.77 16.54 -0.32
C LYS A 86 17.03 16.06 0.38
N VAL A 87 18.20 16.33 -0.19
CA VAL A 87 19.48 16.01 0.47
C VAL A 87 19.62 16.71 1.81
N LYS A 88 19.25 18.00 1.89
CA LYS A 88 19.25 18.74 3.17
C LYS A 88 18.28 18.16 4.19
N ILE A 89 17.07 17.78 3.77
CA ILE A 89 16.08 17.15 4.66
C ILE A 89 16.60 15.81 5.18
N GLY A 90 17.17 14.96 4.31
CA GLY A 90 17.73 13.68 4.72
C GLY A 90 18.89 13.82 5.71
N LYS A 91 19.80 14.78 5.49
CA LYS A 91 20.89 15.08 6.42
C LYS A 91 20.38 15.58 7.77
N GLN A 92 19.36 16.45 7.78
CA GLN A 92 18.77 16.92 9.03
C GLN A 92 18.09 15.78 9.78
N LEU A 93 17.32 14.94 9.08
CA LEU A 93 16.66 13.78 9.68
C LEU A 93 17.68 12.79 10.31
N TYR A 94 18.84 12.62 9.67
CA TYR A 94 19.93 11.84 10.24
C TYR A 94 20.44 12.44 11.56
N ILE A 95 20.69 13.75 11.58
CA ILE A 95 21.15 14.46 12.78
C ILE A 95 20.12 14.33 13.93
N ASP A 96 18.85 14.53 13.61
CA ASP A 96 17.74 14.48 14.57
C ASP A 96 17.53 13.06 15.16
N ASN A 97 17.96 12.02 14.43
CA ASN A 97 17.82 10.61 14.82
C ASN A 97 19.15 9.86 14.89
N LEU A 98 20.26 10.55 15.14
CA LEU A 98 21.63 10.06 15.02
C LEU A 98 21.86 8.73 15.75
N SER A 99 21.48 8.66 17.02
CA SER A 99 21.68 7.46 17.86
C SER A 99 20.88 6.27 17.32
N LEU A 100 19.62 6.48 16.98
CA LEU A 100 18.74 5.44 16.47
C LEU A 100 19.25 4.89 15.14
N ILE A 101 19.55 5.77 14.19
CA ILE A 101 19.95 5.37 12.83
C ILE A 101 21.28 4.63 12.88
N ASN A 102 22.26 5.09 13.67
CA ASN A 102 23.53 4.40 13.86
C ASN A 102 23.35 3.03 14.55
N SER A 103 22.44 2.91 15.52
CA SER A 103 22.15 1.63 16.15
C SER A 103 21.56 0.63 15.15
N VAL A 104 20.61 1.07 14.33
CA VAL A 104 20.00 0.23 13.28
C VAL A 104 21.05 -0.15 12.21
N GLU A 105 21.88 0.79 11.76
CA GLU A 105 22.96 0.52 10.81
C GLU A 105 23.90 -0.56 11.34
N ASN A 106 24.35 -0.45 12.60
CA ASN A 106 25.26 -1.40 13.24
C ASN A 106 24.62 -2.79 13.41
N GLU A 107 23.33 -2.87 13.77
CA GLU A 107 22.65 -4.14 14.00
C GLU A 107 22.35 -4.90 12.71
N PHE A 108 21.88 -4.19 11.70
CA PHE A 108 21.44 -4.82 10.45
C PHE A 108 22.51 -4.83 9.36
N ASN A 109 23.57 -4.03 9.50
CA ASN A 109 24.61 -3.80 8.48
C ASN A 109 24.02 -3.31 7.15
N ILE A 110 23.16 -2.29 7.25
CA ILE A 110 22.55 -1.59 6.12
C ILE A 110 22.91 -0.11 6.23
N GLU A 111 23.50 0.44 5.18
CA GLU A 111 23.98 1.81 5.16
C GLU A 111 22.83 2.81 5.43
N LYS A 112 23.06 3.73 6.36
CA LYS A 112 22.10 4.78 6.71
C LYS A 112 21.74 5.66 5.51
N GLU A 113 22.67 5.89 4.61
CA GLU A 113 22.45 6.66 3.38
C GLU A 113 21.42 5.97 2.48
N LEU A 114 21.46 4.63 2.39
CA LEU A 114 20.48 3.86 1.65
C LEU A 114 19.10 3.96 2.30
N LEU A 115 19.00 3.76 3.61
CA LEU A 115 17.74 3.85 4.34
C LEU A 115 17.08 5.22 4.20
N LEU A 116 17.85 6.29 4.40
CA LEU A 116 17.34 7.66 4.27
C LEU A 116 16.94 7.98 2.84
N SER A 117 17.70 7.48 1.85
CA SER A 117 17.36 7.67 0.44
C SER A 117 16.04 6.97 0.08
N LEU A 118 15.84 5.73 0.52
CA LEU A 118 14.58 5.01 0.31
C LEU A 118 13.41 5.73 0.97
N MET A 119 13.54 6.14 2.23
CA MET A 119 12.49 6.91 2.91
C MET A 119 12.18 8.24 2.20
N GLY A 120 13.21 8.89 1.64
CA GLY A 120 13.07 10.11 0.85
C GLY A 120 12.33 9.89 -0.47
N ILE A 121 12.54 8.75 -1.13
CA ILE A 121 11.86 8.38 -2.39
C ILE A 121 10.42 7.96 -2.11
N GLU A 122 10.20 7.07 -1.15
CA GLU A 122 8.90 6.46 -0.87
C GLU A 122 7.89 7.46 -0.29
N THR A 123 8.30 8.24 0.70
CA THR A 123 7.35 9.07 1.47
C THR A 123 7.81 10.50 1.69
N ASN A 124 8.84 10.95 0.96
CA ASN A 124 9.44 12.26 1.21
C ASN A 124 9.77 12.44 2.71
N PHE A 125 10.52 11.47 3.27
CA PHE A 125 10.92 11.42 4.67
C PHE A 125 9.72 11.38 5.65
N GLY A 126 8.72 10.58 5.34
CA GLY A 126 7.54 10.37 6.17
C GLY A 126 6.49 11.47 6.09
N THR A 127 6.71 12.52 5.29
CA THR A 127 5.73 13.62 5.15
C THR A 127 4.55 13.27 4.25
N TYR A 128 4.69 12.26 3.40
CA TYR A 128 3.66 11.83 2.46
C TYR A 128 3.53 10.29 2.44
N VAL A 129 2.79 9.76 3.39
CA VAL A 129 2.57 8.31 3.55
C VAL A 129 1.34 7.77 2.81
N GLY A 130 0.64 8.63 2.04
CA GLY A 130 -0.63 8.31 1.40
C GLY A 130 -1.84 8.54 2.34
N LYS A 131 -3.02 8.72 1.71
CA LYS A 131 -4.28 9.03 2.41
C LYS A 131 -5.42 8.10 2.01
N MET A 132 -5.14 7.08 1.20
CA MET A 132 -6.16 6.13 0.76
C MET A 132 -6.44 5.14 1.89
N ASP A 133 -7.71 4.81 2.08
CA ASP A 133 -8.11 3.69 2.93
C ASP A 133 -7.60 2.38 2.31
N ILE A 134 -6.69 1.70 3.00
CA ILE A 134 -5.98 0.53 2.48
C ILE A 134 -6.91 -0.66 2.29
N LEU A 135 -7.84 -0.86 3.22
CA LEU A 135 -8.80 -1.95 3.12
C LEU A 135 -9.70 -1.80 1.89
N SER A 136 -10.25 -0.61 1.68
CA SER A 136 -11.06 -0.32 0.49
C SER A 136 -10.23 -0.39 -0.80
N SER A 137 -8.97 0.06 -0.76
CA SER A 137 -8.06 -0.02 -1.91
C SER A 137 -7.76 -1.47 -2.30
N LEU A 138 -7.34 -2.30 -1.35
CA LEU A 138 -7.06 -3.72 -1.58
C LEU A 138 -8.32 -4.48 -1.96
N ALA A 139 -9.47 -4.22 -1.32
CA ALA A 139 -10.75 -4.84 -1.68
C ALA A 139 -11.15 -4.48 -3.12
N THR A 140 -11.01 -3.21 -3.52
CA THR A 140 -11.30 -2.76 -4.88
C THR A 140 -10.39 -3.46 -5.91
N LEU A 141 -9.09 -3.55 -5.64
CA LEU A 141 -8.13 -4.21 -6.54
C LEU A 141 -8.28 -5.73 -6.55
N SER A 142 -8.74 -6.33 -5.45
CA SER A 142 -9.11 -7.75 -5.40
C SER A 142 -10.37 -8.05 -6.20
N PHE A 143 -11.32 -7.13 -6.22
CA PHE A 143 -12.53 -7.19 -7.03
C PHE A 143 -12.23 -7.00 -8.53
N ASP A 144 -11.29 -6.10 -8.88
CA ASP A 144 -10.88 -5.85 -10.26
C ASP A 144 -10.10 -7.04 -10.85
N LYS A 145 -10.43 -7.45 -12.08
CA LYS A 145 -9.91 -8.69 -12.67
C LYS A 145 -8.42 -8.66 -13.00
N ARG A 146 -7.81 -7.47 -13.17
CA ARG A 146 -6.45 -7.34 -13.75
C ARG A 146 -5.36 -8.01 -12.92
N ARG A 147 -5.33 -7.77 -11.59
CA ARG A 147 -4.34 -8.33 -10.65
C ARG A 147 -5.02 -8.90 -9.41
N SER A 148 -6.23 -9.41 -9.59
CA SER A 148 -7.11 -9.88 -8.51
C SER A 148 -6.42 -10.89 -7.58
N GLU A 149 -5.70 -11.86 -8.12
CA GLU A 149 -5.02 -12.89 -7.32
C GLU A 149 -3.98 -12.29 -6.37
N PHE A 150 -3.14 -11.38 -6.86
CA PHE A 150 -2.13 -10.70 -6.06
C PHE A 150 -2.77 -9.89 -4.92
N PHE A 151 -3.74 -9.03 -5.25
CA PHE A 151 -4.37 -8.17 -4.25
C PHE A 151 -5.26 -8.94 -3.27
N THR A 152 -5.86 -10.05 -3.70
CA THR A 152 -6.60 -10.95 -2.81
C THR A 152 -5.66 -11.58 -1.76
N LYS A 153 -4.45 -11.99 -2.15
CA LYS A 153 -3.44 -12.48 -1.20
C LYS A 153 -3.03 -11.41 -0.20
N GLU A 154 -2.77 -10.19 -0.68
CA GLU A 154 -2.42 -9.06 0.20
C GLU A 154 -3.55 -8.71 1.17
N LEU A 155 -4.80 -8.69 0.70
CA LEU A 155 -5.98 -8.44 1.55
C LEU A 155 -6.15 -9.52 2.61
N LEU A 156 -6.00 -10.80 2.27
CA LEU A 156 -6.07 -11.91 3.22
C LEU A 156 -4.97 -11.82 4.29
N ILE A 157 -3.74 -11.45 3.89
CA ILE A 157 -2.64 -11.23 4.82
C ILE A 157 -2.96 -10.06 5.75
N LEU A 158 -3.47 -8.95 5.23
CA LEU A 158 -3.86 -7.80 6.04
C LEU A 158 -4.94 -8.16 7.06
N LEU A 159 -5.99 -8.87 6.63
CA LEU A 159 -7.04 -9.34 7.54
C LEU A 159 -6.49 -10.26 8.63
N ASN A 160 -5.51 -11.11 8.30
CA ASN A 160 -4.86 -11.99 9.28
C ASN A 160 -4.00 -11.23 10.29
N LEU A 161 -3.30 -10.15 9.86
CA LEU A 161 -2.58 -9.26 10.76
C LEU A 161 -3.53 -8.52 11.72
N ILE A 162 -4.71 -8.13 11.25
CA ILE A 162 -5.75 -7.53 12.07
C ILE A 162 -6.36 -8.54 13.05
N GLU A 163 -6.68 -9.76 12.60
CA GLU A 163 -7.16 -10.87 13.42
C GLU A 163 -6.23 -11.13 14.60
N LYS A 164 -4.93 -11.14 14.34
CA LYS A 164 -3.88 -11.34 15.35
C LYS A 164 -3.56 -10.09 16.19
N LYS A 165 -4.28 -8.98 15.98
CA LYS A 165 -4.06 -7.69 16.64
C LYS A 165 -2.64 -7.13 16.44
N GLN A 166 -1.95 -7.53 15.36
CA GLN A 166 -0.62 -7.04 15.01
C GLN A 166 -0.64 -5.67 14.35
N ILE A 167 -1.80 -5.22 13.89
CA ILE A 167 -1.99 -3.92 13.26
C ILE A 167 -3.34 -3.31 13.65
N ASN A 168 -3.35 -2.00 13.84
CA ASN A 168 -4.59 -1.26 14.12
C ASN A 168 -5.27 -0.85 12.79
N TYR A 169 -6.37 -1.52 12.44
CA TYR A 169 -7.10 -1.26 11.19
C TYR A 169 -7.69 0.15 11.10
N LYS A 170 -7.96 0.83 12.22
CA LYS A 170 -8.55 2.17 12.25
C LYS A 170 -7.61 3.26 11.73
N THR A 171 -6.31 3.00 11.69
CA THR A 171 -5.29 3.94 11.24
C THR A 171 -4.58 3.52 9.94
N LEU A 172 -5.18 2.57 9.21
CA LEU A 172 -4.64 2.01 7.98
C LEU A 172 -4.91 2.90 6.77
N TYR A 173 -4.12 3.97 6.66
CA TYR A 173 -4.08 4.83 5.49
C TYR A 173 -2.71 4.75 4.83
N GLY A 174 -2.69 4.76 3.51
CA GLY A 174 -1.47 4.61 2.73
C GLY A 174 -1.67 4.90 1.24
N SER A 175 -0.96 4.16 0.38
CA SER A 175 -1.07 4.29 -1.06
C SER A 175 -2.35 3.68 -1.61
N TRP A 176 -2.65 4.01 -2.86
CA TRP A 176 -3.77 3.41 -3.60
C TRP A 176 -3.60 1.89 -3.81
N ALA A 177 -2.37 1.40 -3.82
CA ALA A 177 -2.04 -0.02 -4.01
C ALA A 177 -2.02 -0.83 -2.69
N GLY A 178 -2.28 -0.20 -1.55
CA GLY A 178 -2.30 -0.89 -0.26
C GLY A 178 -0.97 -0.88 0.50
N ALA A 179 0.04 -0.13 0.04
CA ALA A 179 1.29 0.05 0.76
C ALA A 179 1.16 1.15 1.84
N PHE A 180 1.87 0.99 2.96
CA PHE A 180 1.78 1.91 4.10
C PHE A 180 3.08 2.03 4.90
N GLY A 181 3.12 3.03 5.79
CA GLY A 181 4.30 3.35 6.59
C GLY A 181 5.34 4.16 5.82
N TYR A 182 6.44 4.48 6.50
CA TYR A 182 7.49 5.36 5.95
C TYR A 182 8.23 4.75 4.76
N PHE A 183 8.30 3.42 4.67
CA PHE A 183 8.93 2.68 3.58
C PHE A 183 7.93 1.95 2.68
N GLN A 184 6.65 2.32 2.71
CA GLN A 184 5.60 1.82 1.83
C GLN A 184 5.54 0.29 1.74
N PHE A 185 5.49 -0.38 2.89
CA PHE A 185 5.37 -1.84 2.95
C PHE A 185 3.98 -2.31 2.51
N MET A 186 3.97 -3.34 1.69
CA MET A 186 2.76 -4.14 1.46
C MET A 186 2.46 -5.01 2.69
N PRO A 187 1.22 -5.47 2.89
CA PRO A 187 0.87 -6.37 4.00
C PRO A 187 1.78 -7.60 4.10
N SER A 188 2.14 -8.21 2.98
CA SER A 188 3.07 -9.33 2.92
C SER A 188 4.48 -8.96 3.38
N THR A 189 4.96 -7.79 3.01
CA THR A 189 6.26 -7.27 3.44
C THR A 189 6.25 -7.01 4.95
N MET A 190 5.19 -6.39 5.48
CA MET A 190 5.03 -6.21 6.93
C MET A 190 5.05 -7.55 7.66
N LYS A 191 4.23 -8.51 7.23
CA LYS A 191 4.15 -9.83 7.86
C LYS A 191 5.50 -10.53 7.97
N ASN A 192 6.34 -10.41 6.93
CA ASN A 192 7.57 -11.19 6.83
C ASN A 192 8.80 -10.48 7.41
N TYR A 193 8.79 -9.16 7.49
CA TYR A 193 10.01 -8.38 7.75
C TYR A 193 9.87 -7.30 8.81
N ALA A 194 8.63 -6.90 9.17
CA ALA A 194 8.46 -5.85 10.17
C ALA A 194 8.89 -6.35 11.56
N THR A 195 9.43 -5.44 12.35
CA THR A 195 9.94 -5.71 13.70
C THR A 195 9.53 -4.60 14.65
N ASP A 196 9.17 -4.97 15.88
CA ASP A 196 8.97 -4.08 17.03
C ASP A 196 10.36 -3.80 17.62
N TYR A 197 10.99 -2.71 17.15
CA TYR A 197 12.37 -2.41 17.49
C TYR A 197 12.51 -1.75 18.85
N ASP A 198 11.56 -0.89 19.22
CA ASP A 198 11.52 -0.24 20.51
C ASP A 198 10.92 -1.12 21.62
N LYS A 199 10.46 -2.33 21.26
CA LYS A 199 9.92 -3.36 22.17
C LYS A 199 8.72 -2.87 22.99
N ASN A 200 7.90 -2.00 22.39
CA ASN A 200 6.69 -1.49 23.03
C ASN A 200 5.47 -2.44 22.92
N GLY A 201 5.62 -3.58 22.23
CA GLY A 201 4.60 -4.59 22.04
C GLY A 201 3.73 -4.39 20.81
N SER A 202 4.04 -3.39 19.98
CA SER A 202 3.31 -3.12 18.72
C SER A 202 4.24 -2.65 17.62
N ILE A 203 3.99 -3.09 16.38
CA ILE A 203 4.74 -2.64 15.21
C ILE A 203 4.06 -1.43 14.59
N ASN A 204 4.74 -0.30 14.58
CA ASN A 204 4.25 0.94 13.97
C ASN A 204 5.18 1.42 12.85
N LEU A 205 4.88 1.10 11.61
CA LEU A 205 5.67 1.51 10.45
C LEU A 205 5.65 3.03 10.15
N LYS A 206 4.97 3.81 11.01
CA LYS A 206 5.00 5.29 11.03
C LYS A 206 5.78 5.84 12.23
N SER A 207 6.42 4.99 13.02
CA SER A 207 7.41 5.37 14.02
C SER A 207 8.83 5.15 13.47
N ASN A 208 9.76 6.02 13.82
CA ASN A 208 11.15 5.92 13.33
C ASN A 208 11.83 4.60 13.75
N PRO A 209 11.74 4.13 15.00
CA PRO A 209 12.40 2.89 15.41
C PRO A 209 11.97 1.69 14.57
N ASP A 210 10.67 1.41 14.51
CA ASP A 210 10.15 0.25 13.80
C ASP A 210 10.30 0.37 12.29
N ALA A 211 10.11 1.57 11.76
CA ALA A 211 10.22 1.80 10.32
C ALA A 211 11.64 1.56 9.81
N TYR A 212 12.66 2.15 10.47
CA TYR A 212 14.06 1.95 10.06
C TYR A 212 14.51 0.50 10.24
N ALA A 213 14.21 -0.10 11.39
CA ALA A 213 14.61 -1.48 11.66
C ALA A 213 13.88 -2.47 10.73
N SER A 214 12.59 -2.27 10.46
CA SER A 214 11.84 -3.10 9.51
C SER A 214 12.41 -3.01 8.09
N ALA A 215 12.71 -1.79 7.61
CA ALA A 215 13.31 -1.60 6.29
C ALA A 215 14.70 -2.24 6.20
N SER A 216 15.52 -2.10 7.23
CA SER A 216 16.84 -2.74 7.31
C SER A 216 16.73 -4.26 7.33
N ASN A 217 15.81 -4.81 8.13
CA ASN A 217 15.56 -6.25 8.17
C ASN A 217 15.10 -6.79 6.81
N TYR A 218 14.22 -6.05 6.13
CA TYR A 218 13.79 -6.38 4.76
C TYR A 218 14.99 -6.45 3.81
N LEU A 219 15.79 -5.39 3.72
CA LEU A 219 16.95 -5.32 2.83
C LEU A 219 17.96 -6.44 3.11
N LYS A 220 18.29 -6.67 4.40
CA LYS A 220 19.17 -7.76 4.82
C LYS A 220 18.65 -9.13 4.40
N LYS A 221 17.34 -9.39 4.59
CA LYS A 221 16.71 -10.68 4.28
C LYS A 221 16.58 -10.96 2.79
N ILE A 222 16.41 -9.93 1.96
CA ILE A 222 16.40 -10.07 0.50
C ILE A 222 17.81 -10.15 -0.12
N GLY A 223 18.87 -10.05 0.70
CA GLY A 223 20.23 -10.29 0.29
C GLY A 223 21.08 -9.04 0.00
N TRP A 224 20.64 -7.85 0.44
CA TRP A 224 21.49 -6.66 0.37
C TRP A 224 22.80 -6.90 1.14
N LYS A 225 23.90 -6.52 0.55
CA LYS A 225 25.22 -6.56 1.17
C LYS A 225 25.81 -5.17 1.10
N SER A 226 26.26 -4.67 2.23
CA SER A 226 27.09 -3.47 2.35
C SER A 226 28.41 -3.67 1.60
N ASN A 227 28.87 -2.67 0.89
CA ASN A 227 30.18 -2.68 0.22
C ASN A 227 31.29 -2.36 1.21
#